data_ab9a51251de5f1a6ec42aa47a35fda5f
#
_entry.id   ab9a51251de5f1a6ec42aa47a35fda5f
#
_cell.length_a   1.000
_cell.length_b   1.000
_cell.length_c   1.000
_cell.angle_alpha   90.00
_cell.angle_beta   90.00
_cell.angle_gamma   90.00
#
_symmetry.space_group_name_H-M   'P 1'
#
loop_
_entity.id
_entity.type
_entity.pdbx_description
1 polymer ?
#
loop_
_entity_poly.entity_id
_entity_poly.type
_entity_poly.pdbx_seq_one_letter_code
_entity_poly.pdbx_strand_id
1 'polypeptide(L)'
;MVDKRGIGDYIFDFFNVLILILLTIVTLYPFLYVVSASFSKTGMMQGASLIPHGGVSLEAYKLVFKNPNILTGYMNTIIILVCGTTLNLFLTSMGAYIVSRKQFALRKPLMLMMIFTMYFSGGMIPRYLLINNTLGLGNNLLALILPGAISVYNLIVMRTNFENIPVSLEESARLDGANDFTILFRIILPLSKAIIAVMVLFYGVAHWNAWFDAVLFIRERNMYPLQIILREILISSSTESMMTGVAGGDQFAMSENIKYATIIVATLPILAVYPFIQKYFVKGVMIGAVKG
;
A
#
# COMPACT_ATOMS: atom_id res chain seq x y z
N MET A 1 37.05 -15.50 -16.35
CA MET A 1 36.80 -16.77 -17.08
C MET A 1 35.31 -16.81 -17.34
N VAL A 2 34.89 -16.75 -18.61
CA VAL A 2 33.48 -16.96 -18.98
C VAL A 2 33.25 -18.46 -18.99
N ASP A 3 32.63 -19.01 -17.96
CA ASP A 3 32.27 -20.42 -17.93
C ASP A 3 31.41 -20.75 -19.16
N LYS A 4 31.87 -21.74 -19.93
CA LYS A 4 31.07 -22.23 -21.06
C LYS A 4 29.80 -22.87 -20.49
N ARG A 5 28.66 -22.29 -20.80
CA ARG A 5 27.35 -22.84 -20.42
C ARG A 5 27.23 -24.28 -20.89
N GLY A 6 27.05 -25.20 -19.94
CA GLY A 6 26.82 -26.62 -20.22
C GLY A 6 25.37 -26.88 -20.69
N ILE A 7 25.11 -28.07 -21.22
CA ILE A 7 23.78 -28.52 -21.61
C ILE A 7 22.81 -28.45 -20.42
N GLY A 8 23.31 -28.74 -19.20
CA GLY A 8 22.53 -28.64 -17.95
C GLY A 8 22.01 -27.22 -17.68
N ASP A 9 22.79 -26.17 -17.99
CA ASP A 9 22.41 -24.78 -17.80
C ASP A 9 21.26 -24.39 -18.76
N TYR A 10 21.28 -24.88 -19.99
CA TYR A 10 20.19 -24.65 -20.95
C TYR A 10 18.88 -25.33 -20.53
N ILE A 11 18.96 -26.56 -19.99
CA ILE A 11 17.82 -27.29 -19.48
C ILE A 11 17.24 -26.57 -18.25
N PHE A 12 18.10 -26.13 -17.33
CA PHE A 12 17.69 -25.36 -16.16
C PHE A 12 17.02 -24.06 -16.57
N ASP A 13 17.63 -23.27 -17.47
CA ASP A 13 17.08 -22.02 -17.96
C ASP A 13 15.70 -22.23 -18.63
N PHE A 14 15.56 -23.31 -19.43
CA PHE A 14 14.28 -23.65 -20.06
C PHE A 14 13.16 -23.90 -19.03
N PHE A 15 13.43 -24.75 -18.03
CA PHE A 15 12.43 -25.03 -16.99
C PHE A 15 12.15 -23.80 -16.12
N ASN A 16 13.16 -23.01 -15.79
CA ASN A 16 12.99 -21.77 -15.04
C ASN A 16 12.09 -20.78 -15.80
N VAL A 17 12.38 -20.54 -17.07
CA VAL A 17 11.54 -19.66 -17.91
C VAL A 17 10.13 -20.21 -18.06
N LEU A 18 9.97 -21.53 -18.25
CA LEU A 18 8.64 -22.16 -18.35
C LEU A 18 7.83 -21.95 -17.05
N ILE A 19 8.44 -22.18 -15.90
CA ILE A 19 7.79 -21.96 -14.59
C ILE A 19 7.40 -20.48 -14.43
N LEU A 20 8.29 -19.55 -14.77
CA LEU A 20 8.00 -18.12 -14.70
C LEU A 20 6.87 -17.69 -15.63
N ILE A 21 6.80 -18.24 -16.84
CA ILE A 21 5.70 -18.00 -17.78
C ILE A 21 4.38 -18.53 -17.20
N LEU A 22 4.36 -19.76 -16.69
CA LEU A 22 3.16 -20.35 -16.08
C LEU A 22 2.68 -19.53 -14.89
N LEU A 23 3.58 -19.13 -13.99
CA LEU A 23 3.26 -18.26 -12.87
C LEU A 23 2.70 -16.91 -13.34
N THR A 24 3.29 -16.31 -14.37
CA THR A 24 2.82 -15.05 -14.95
C THR A 24 1.39 -15.20 -15.52
N ILE A 25 1.11 -16.26 -16.26
CA ILE A 25 -0.23 -16.53 -16.82
C ILE A 25 -1.25 -16.71 -15.68
N VAL A 26 -0.93 -17.54 -14.67
CA VAL A 26 -1.83 -17.81 -13.54
C VAL A 26 -2.12 -16.54 -12.74
N THR A 27 -1.10 -15.71 -12.49
CA THR A 27 -1.26 -14.47 -11.73
C THR A 27 -1.95 -13.37 -12.54
N LEU A 28 -1.68 -13.27 -13.84
CA LEU A 28 -2.24 -12.22 -14.69
C LEU A 28 -3.70 -12.51 -15.08
N TYR A 29 -4.07 -13.79 -15.20
CA TYR A 29 -5.41 -14.22 -15.62
C TYR A 29 -6.55 -13.54 -14.81
N PRO A 30 -6.58 -13.57 -13.46
CA PRO A 30 -7.67 -12.94 -12.71
C PRO A 30 -7.77 -11.42 -12.94
N PHE A 31 -6.64 -10.73 -13.16
CA PHE A 31 -6.67 -9.30 -13.47
C PHE A 31 -7.27 -9.04 -14.85
N LEU A 32 -6.86 -9.79 -15.87
CA LEU A 32 -7.42 -9.68 -17.21
C LEU A 32 -8.92 -10.03 -17.21
N TYR A 33 -9.33 -11.03 -16.43
CA TYR A 33 -10.73 -11.40 -16.26
C TYR A 33 -11.55 -10.22 -15.68
N VAL A 34 -11.08 -9.61 -14.58
CA VAL A 34 -11.75 -8.45 -13.95
C VAL A 34 -11.86 -7.28 -14.92
N VAL A 35 -10.78 -6.98 -15.67
CA VAL A 35 -10.80 -5.94 -16.71
C VAL A 35 -11.82 -6.25 -17.78
N SER A 36 -11.81 -7.47 -18.33
CA SER A 36 -12.76 -7.87 -19.36
C SER A 36 -14.20 -7.84 -18.87
N ALA A 37 -14.46 -8.36 -17.66
CA ALA A 37 -15.77 -8.36 -17.03
C ALA A 37 -16.31 -6.95 -16.77
N SER A 38 -15.45 -6.00 -16.40
CA SER A 38 -15.85 -4.61 -16.16
C SER A 38 -16.35 -3.88 -17.41
N PHE A 39 -15.96 -4.34 -18.60
CA PHE A 39 -16.40 -3.79 -19.88
C PHE A 39 -17.52 -4.61 -20.52
N SER A 40 -17.95 -5.74 -19.95
CA SER A 40 -18.99 -6.59 -20.53
C SER A 40 -20.35 -5.90 -20.47
N LYS A 41 -21.19 -6.09 -21.51
CA LYS A 41 -22.59 -5.60 -21.52
C LYS A 41 -23.53 -6.54 -20.77
N THR A 42 -23.29 -7.83 -20.87
CA THR A 42 -23.99 -8.89 -20.13
C THR A 42 -23.04 -9.50 -19.12
N GLY A 43 -23.48 -9.72 -17.88
CA GLY A 43 -22.63 -10.30 -16.84
C GLY A 43 -21.93 -11.58 -17.32
N MET A 44 -20.68 -11.76 -16.89
CA MET A 44 -19.87 -12.93 -17.30
C MET A 44 -20.28 -14.21 -16.55
N MET A 45 -21.57 -14.50 -16.46
CA MET A 45 -22.06 -15.69 -15.75
C MET A 45 -21.73 -17.04 -16.42
N GLN A 46 -21.24 -17.06 -17.65
CA GLN A 46 -20.98 -18.30 -18.40
C GLN A 46 -19.53 -18.38 -18.86
N GLY A 47 -18.66 -18.88 -18.00
CA GLY A 47 -17.32 -19.31 -18.37
C GLY A 47 -16.21 -18.29 -18.09
N ALA A 48 -14.98 -18.78 -18.12
CA ALA A 48 -13.76 -18.02 -17.88
C ALA A 48 -13.27 -17.27 -19.13
N SER A 49 -14.18 -16.61 -19.88
CA SER A 49 -13.83 -15.90 -21.10
C SER A 49 -13.15 -14.56 -20.79
N LEU A 50 -12.05 -14.29 -21.49
CA LEU A 50 -11.36 -12.98 -21.45
C LEU A 50 -11.94 -11.98 -22.46
N ILE A 51 -12.98 -12.36 -23.21
CA ILE A 51 -13.63 -11.51 -24.20
C ILE A 51 -14.93 -10.97 -23.60
N PRO A 52 -15.19 -9.64 -23.63
CA PRO A 52 -16.43 -9.06 -23.13
C PRO A 52 -17.67 -9.67 -23.79
N HIS A 53 -18.58 -10.23 -22.99
CA HIS A 53 -19.80 -10.86 -23.49
C HIS A 53 -20.85 -9.78 -23.82
N GLY A 54 -21.55 -9.97 -24.92
CA GLY A 54 -22.60 -9.04 -25.37
C GLY A 54 -22.07 -7.69 -25.90
N GLY A 55 -20.76 -7.56 -26.08
CA GLY A 55 -20.11 -6.32 -26.53
C GLY A 55 -19.54 -5.49 -25.40
N VAL A 56 -18.83 -4.41 -25.77
CA VAL A 56 -18.18 -3.48 -24.82
C VAL A 56 -19.18 -2.42 -24.35
N SER A 57 -19.28 -2.22 -23.04
CA SER A 57 -20.11 -1.20 -22.40
C SER A 57 -19.34 -0.46 -21.31
N LEU A 58 -19.57 0.86 -21.20
CA LEU A 58 -19.06 1.72 -20.14
C LEU A 58 -20.13 2.07 -19.09
N GLU A 59 -21.29 1.42 -19.15
CA GLU A 59 -22.45 1.77 -18.32
C GLU A 59 -22.16 1.54 -16.83
N ALA A 60 -21.49 0.43 -16.50
CA ALA A 60 -21.05 0.14 -15.14
C ALA A 60 -20.14 1.25 -14.57
N TYR A 61 -19.20 1.75 -15.36
CA TYR A 61 -18.34 2.85 -14.95
C TYR A 61 -19.11 4.16 -14.75
N LYS A 62 -20.06 4.47 -15.62
CA LYS A 62 -20.93 5.64 -15.46
C LYS A 62 -21.71 5.58 -14.15
N LEU A 63 -22.23 4.40 -13.78
CA LEU A 63 -22.94 4.19 -12.54
C LEU A 63 -22.03 4.32 -11.31
N VAL A 64 -20.82 3.77 -11.37
CA VAL A 64 -19.81 3.91 -10.30
C VAL A 64 -19.49 5.39 -10.08
N PHE A 65 -19.17 6.15 -11.14
CA PHE A 65 -18.84 7.58 -11.03
C PHE A 65 -20.03 8.49 -10.74
N LYS A 66 -21.26 8.02 -10.99
CA LYS A 66 -22.48 8.76 -10.62
C LYS A 66 -22.74 8.71 -9.11
N ASN A 67 -22.12 7.81 -8.37
CA ASN A 67 -22.21 7.75 -6.92
C ASN A 67 -21.41 8.89 -6.29
N PRO A 68 -22.06 9.88 -5.62
CA PRO A 68 -21.38 11.06 -5.08
C PRO A 68 -20.34 10.68 -3.99
N ASN A 69 -20.55 9.56 -3.30
CA ASN A 69 -19.66 9.11 -2.25
C ASN A 69 -18.29 8.65 -2.81
N ILE A 70 -18.20 8.23 -4.07
CA ILE A 70 -16.94 7.84 -4.70
C ILE A 70 -15.96 9.02 -4.74
N LEU A 71 -16.41 10.18 -5.20
CA LEU A 71 -15.57 11.37 -5.27
C LEU A 71 -15.13 11.84 -3.86
N THR A 72 -16.07 11.88 -2.93
CA THR A 72 -15.78 12.23 -1.53
C THR A 72 -14.79 11.23 -0.91
N GLY A 73 -14.97 9.94 -1.16
CA GLY A 73 -14.08 8.89 -0.69
C GLY A 73 -12.67 9.00 -1.28
N TYR A 74 -12.53 9.36 -2.55
CA TYR A 74 -11.23 9.66 -3.15
C TYR A 74 -10.54 10.84 -2.45
N MET A 75 -11.26 11.95 -2.24
CA MET A 75 -10.71 13.13 -1.56
C MET A 75 -10.22 12.78 -0.15
N ASN A 76 -11.05 12.08 0.64
CA ASN A 76 -10.66 11.65 1.98
C ASN A 76 -9.45 10.72 1.96
N THR A 77 -9.42 9.76 1.03
CA THR A 77 -8.27 8.84 0.88
C THR A 77 -7.00 9.60 0.51
N ILE A 78 -7.06 10.57 -0.40
CA ILE A 78 -5.91 11.40 -0.79
C ILE A 78 -5.42 12.22 0.40
N ILE A 79 -6.32 12.82 1.19
CA ILE A 79 -5.96 13.58 2.40
C ILE A 79 -5.25 12.66 3.40
N ILE A 80 -5.83 11.49 3.69
CA ILE A 80 -5.22 10.50 4.61
C ILE A 80 -3.87 10.05 4.09
N LEU A 81 -3.78 9.74 2.79
CA LEU A 81 -2.54 9.29 2.15
C LEU A 81 -1.44 10.35 2.23
N VAL A 82 -1.73 11.58 1.83
CA VAL A 82 -0.71 12.66 1.80
C VAL A 82 -0.30 13.05 3.21
N CYS A 83 -1.27 13.37 4.09
CA CYS A 83 -0.97 13.79 5.46
C CYS A 83 -0.36 12.65 6.27
N GLY A 84 -0.92 11.44 6.15
CA GLY A 84 -0.44 10.25 6.85
C GLY A 84 0.97 9.86 6.41
N THR A 85 1.21 9.73 5.10
CA THR A 85 2.55 9.38 4.58
C THR A 85 3.60 10.42 4.94
N THR A 86 3.26 11.71 4.88
CA THR A 86 4.18 12.80 5.28
C THR A 86 4.55 12.69 6.75
N LEU A 87 3.57 12.52 7.63
CA LEU A 87 3.79 12.32 9.05
C LEU A 87 4.62 11.06 9.35
N ASN A 88 4.26 9.94 8.68
CA ASN A 88 4.99 8.69 8.82
C ASN A 88 6.47 8.85 8.44
N LEU A 89 6.76 9.44 7.28
CA LEU A 89 8.13 9.67 6.83
C LEU A 89 8.90 10.56 7.77
N PHE A 90 8.29 11.65 8.24
CA PHE A 90 8.93 12.58 9.16
C PHE A 90 9.32 11.89 10.47
N LEU A 91 8.36 11.25 11.13
CA LEU A 91 8.60 10.58 12.42
C LEU A 91 9.51 9.36 12.29
N THR A 92 9.32 8.56 11.24
CA THR A 92 10.17 7.38 10.99
C THR A 92 11.60 7.79 10.68
N SER A 93 11.82 8.86 9.91
CA SER A 93 13.16 9.36 9.61
C SER A 93 13.87 9.87 10.84
N MET A 94 13.17 10.64 11.68
CA MET A 94 13.74 11.11 12.95
C MET A 94 14.07 9.95 13.89
N GLY A 95 13.13 9.02 14.07
CA GLY A 95 13.32 7.85 14.92
C GLY A 95 14.46 6.96 14.42
N ALA A 96 14.47 6.66 13.11
CA ALA A 96 15.51 5.85 12.48
C ALA A 96 16.91 6.49 12.60
N TYR A 97 17.00 7.82 12.43
CA TYR A 97 18.24 8.56 12.58
C TYR A 97 18.78 8.43 13.99
N ILE A 98 17.97 8.72 15.02
CA ILE A 98 18.37 8.64 16.43
C ILE A 98 18.88 7.23 16.78
N VAL A 99 18.10 6.19 16.46
CA VAL A 99 18.46 4.81 16.82
C VAL A 99 19.54 4.19 15.92
N SER A 100 19.92 4.84 14.82
CA SER A 100 21.05 4.42 13.98
C SER A 100 22.39 4.88 14.55
N ARG A 101 22.42 5.91 15.41
CA ARG A 101 23.68 6.49 15.94
C ARG A 101 24.20 5.71 17.13
N LYS A 102 25.46 5.21 17.00
CA LYS A 102 26.11 4.40 18.05
C LYS A 102 26.31 5.18 19.36
N GLN A 103 26.43 6.50 19.28
CA GLN A 103 26.64 7.40 20.43
C GLN A 103 25.40 7.55 21.30
N PHE A 104 24.20 7.22 20.79
CA PHE A 104 22.97 7.37 21.55
C PHE A 104 22.82 6.23 22.58
N ALA A 105 22.96 6.55 23.85
CA ALA A 105 23.00 5.56 24.95
C ALA A 105 21.71 4.72 25.05
N LEU A 106 20.54 5.32 24.81
CA LEU A 106 19.24 4.65 24.88
C LEU A 106 18.86 3.86 23.61
N ARG A 107 19.74 3.76 22.63
CA ARG A 107 19.50 3.07 21.35
C ARG A 107 18.99 1.63 21.54
N LYS A 108 19.69 0.84 22.37
CA LYS A 108 19.35 -0.58 22.60
C LYS A 108 18.01 -0.75 23.32
N PRO A 109 17.75 -0.10 24.48
CA PRO A 109 16.48 -0.25 25.18
C PRO A 109 15.28 0.25 24.34
N LEU A 110 15.42 1.36 23.61
CA LEU A 110 14.36 1.84 22.73
C LEU A 110 14.06 0.86 21.59
N MET A 111 15.09 0.28 20.97
CA MET A 111 14.91 -0.74 19.95
C MET A 111 14.20 -1.97 20.49
N LEU A 112 14.58 -2.45 21.68
CA LEU A 112 13.91 -3.60 22.30
C LEU A 112 12.45 -3.29 22.61
N MET A 113 12.16 -2.10 23.14
CA MET A 113 10.78 -1.66 23.39
C MET A 113 9.96 -1.58 22.11
N MET A 114 10.50 -1.02 21.03
CA MET A 114 9.82 -0.96 19.74
C MET A 114 9.58 -2.36 19.16
N ILE A 115 10.59 -3.24 19.20
CA ILE A 115 10.44 -4.63 18.73
C ILE A 115 9.38 -5.37 19.57
N PHE A 116 9.35 -5.16 20.89
CA PHE A 116 8.32 -5.73 21.76
C PHE A 116 6.92 -5.34 21.26
N THR A 117 6.69 -4.07 20.91
CA THR A 117 5.38 -3.62 20.40
C THR A 117 4.97 -4.23 19.04
N MET A 118 5.91 -4.80 18.27
CA MET A 118 5.56 -5.54 17.05
C MET A 118 4.88 -6.87 17.33
N TYR A 119 5.25 -7.54 18.42
CA TYR A 119 4.74 -8.87 18.77
C TYR A 119 3.61 -8.83 19.79
N PHE A 120 3.54 -7.78 20.60
CA PHE A 120 2.56 -7.63 21.67
C PHE A 120 1.68 -6.40 21.40
N SER A 121 0.45 -6.65 20.97
CA SER A 121 -0.56 -5.60 20.80
C SER A 121 -1.52 -5.61 22.00
N GLY A 122 -1.99 -4.44 22.40
CA GLY A 122 -3.02 -4.31 23.45
C GLY A 122 -4.41 -4.82 23.05
N GLY A 123 -4.60 -5.21 21.78
CA GLY A 123 -5.86 -5.66 21.23
C GLY A 123 -6.77 -4.52 20.74
N MET A 124 -7.86 -4.92 20.09
CA MET A 124 -8.78 -3.99 19.41
C MET A 124 -9.56 -3.11 20.41
N ILE A 125 -10.08 -3.71 21.49
CA ILE A 125 -10.93 -2.98 22.46
C ILE A 125 -10.16 -1.88 23.19
N PRO A 126 -8.98 -2.14 23.81
CA PRO A 126 -8.16 -1.08 24.41
C PRO A 126 -7.76 0.01 23.41
N ARG A 127 -7.42 -0.35 22.17
CA ARG A 127 -7.11 0.60 21.12
C ARG A 127 -8.31 1.49 20.78
N TYR A 128 -9.49 0.90 20.67
CA TYR A 128 -10.74 1.65 20.42
C TYR A 128 -11.01 2.66 21.55
N LEU A 129 -10.96 2.22 22.81
CA LEU A 129 -11.21 3.07 23.96
C LEU A 129 -10.18 4.21 24.07
N LEU A 130 -8.91 3.92 23.79
CA LEU A 130 -7.85 4.93 23.78
C LEU A 130 -8.14 6.02 22.74
N ILE A 131 -8.41 5.63 21.50
CA ILE A 131 -8.57 6.59 20.39
C ILE A 131 -9.89 7.34 20.51
N ASN A 132 -10.99 6.63 20.78
CA ASN A 132 -12.32 7.22 20.79
C ASN A 132 -12.62 8.00 22.08
N ASN A 133 -12.28 7.44 23.25
CA ASN A 133 -12.67 8.00 24.53
C ASN A 133 -11.56 8.84 25.17
N THR A 134 -10.31 8.33 25.22
CA THR A 134 -9.23 9.02 25.89
C THR A 134 -8.68 10.18 25.07
N LEU A 135 -8.43 9.94 23.76
CA LEU A 135 -7.91 10.97 22.88
C LEU A 135 -9.01 11.81 22.19
N GLY A 136 -10.29 11.38 22.27
CA GLY A 136 -11.39 12.10 21.69
C GLY A 136 -11.35 12.22 20.15
N LEU A 137 -10.65 11.31 19.49
CA LEU A 137 -10.44 11.33 18.02
C LEU A 137 -11.54 10.58 17.26
N GLY A 138 -12.59 10.10 17.94
CA GLY A 138 -13.75 9.47 17.29
C GLY A 138 -14.37 10.41 16.26
N ASN A 139 -14.77 9.86 15.10
CA ASN A 139 -15.32 10.59 13.97
C ASN A 139 -14.44 11.73 13.45
N ASN A 140 -13.10 11.48 13.39
CA ASN A 140 -12.13 12.42 12.87
C ASN A 140 -11.08 11.66 12.00
N LEU A 141 -10.67 12.24 10.87
CA LEU A 141 -9.64 11.65 9.99
C LEU A 141 -8.29 11.45 10.70
N LEU A 142 -8.01 12.22 11.74
CA LEU A 142 -6.80 12.02 12.56
C LEU A 142 -6.76 10.64 13.25
N ALA A 143 -7.92 10.05 13.54
CA ALA A 143 -7.99 8.67 14.05
C ALA A 143 -7.44 7.62 13.08
N LEU A 144 -7.38 7.95 11.78
CA LEU A 144 -6.85 7.08 10.71
C LEU A 144 -5.36 7.33 10.44
N ILE A 145 -4.82 8.44 10.93
CA ILE A 145 -3.45 8.89 10.66
C ILE A 145 -2.54 8.64 11.87
N LEU A 146 -2.93 9.16 13.05
CA LEU A 146 -2.08 9.19 14.23
C LEU A 146 -1.73 7.81 14.81
N PRO A 147 -2.66 6.84 14.93
CA PRO A 147 -2.35 5.54 15.51
C PRO A 147 -1.32 4.73 14.72
N GLY A 148 -1.22 4.99 13.40
CA GLY A 148 -0.26 4.37 12.49
C GLY A 148 0.96 5.24 12.18
N ALA A 149 1.22 6.30 12.98
CA ALA A 149 2.23 7.31 12.66
C ALA A 149 3.66 6.76 12.54
N ILE A 150 4.00 5.69 13.26
CA ILE A 150 5.28 4.99 13.16
C ILE A 150 5.04 3.49 12.97
N SER A 151 5.59 2.93 11.90
CA SER A 151 5.75 1.49 11.73
C SER A 151 7.15 1.08 12.18
N VAL A 152 7.22 0.22 13.18
CA VAL A 152 8.52 -0.25 13.71
C VAL A 152 9.31 -0.99 12.63
N TYR A 153 8.64 -1.79 11.80
CA TYR A 153 9.28 -2.46 10.67
C TYR A 153 9.95 -1.46 9.71
N ASN A 154 9.21 -0.45 9.27
CA ASN A 154 9.72 0.59 8.37
C ASN A 154 10.88 1.38 9.03
N LEU A 155 10.78 1.65 10.33
CA LEU A 155 11.83 2.31 11.09
C LEU A 155 13.11 1.48 11.12
N ILE A 156 13.03 0.16 11.35
CA ILE A 156 14.19 -0.74 11.33
C ILE A 156 14.84 -0.76 9.95
N VAL A 157 14.05 -0.87 8.89
CA VAL A 157 14.56 -0.89 7.51
C VAL A 157 15.26 0.44 7.19
N MET A 158 14.66 1.57 7.54
CA MET A 158 15.25 2.90 7.33
C MET A 158 16.51 3.09 8.17
N ARG A 159 16.50 2.68 9.44
CA ARG A 159 17.66 2.68 10.33
C ARG A 159 18.84 1.93 9.71
N THR A 160 18.60 0.70 9.22
CA THR A 160 19.66 -0.11 8.60
C THR A 160 20.30 0.58 7.39
N ASN A 161 19.49 1.31 6.62
CA ASN A 161 20.01 2.12 5.52
C ASN A 161 20.87 3.28 6.04
N PHE A 162 20.45 4.00 7.08
CA PHE A 162 21.19 5.11 7.66
C PHE A 162 22.51 4.67 8.31
N GLU A 163 22.57 3.46 8.88
CA GLU A 163 23.80 2.88 9.44
C GLU A 163 24.87 2.58 8.36
N ASN A 164 24.49 2.44 7.09
CA ASN A 164 25.43 2.23 5.99
C ASN A 164 26.05 3.53 5.46
N ILE A 165 25.59 4.69 5.90
CA ILE A 165 26.16 5.99 5.50
C ILE A 165 27.45 6.22 6.29
N PRO A 166 28.58 6.59 5.63
CA PRO A 166 29.85 6.83 6.30
C PRO A 166 29.74 7.91 7.38
N VAL A 167 30.20 7.60 8.60
CA VAL A 167 30.15 8.51 9.76
C VAL A 167 30.98 9.77 9.51
N SER A 168 32.04 9.68 8.70
CA SER A 168 32.90 10.82 8.35
C SER A 168 32.14 12.02 7.74
N LEU A 169 31.03 11.76 7.01
CA LEU A 169 30.18 12.84 6.46
C LEU A 169 29.51 13.65 7.58
N GLU A 170 29.07 12.99 8.63
CA GLU A 170 28.45 13.65 9.79
C GLU A 170 29.49 14.37 10.65
N GLU A 171 30.65 13.76 10.85
CA GLU A 171 31.75 14.37 11.59
C GLU A 171 32.24 15.64 10.93
N SER A 172 32.43 15.63 9.59
CA SER A 172 32.78 16.84 8.84
C SER A 172 31.71 17.93 8.97
N ALA A 173 30.42 17.56 8.83
CA ALA A 173 29.34 18.52 8.98
C ALA A 173 29.25 19.12 10.40
N ARG A 174 29.56 18.32 11.43
CA ARG A 174 29.60 18.81 12.82
C ARG A 174 30.76 19.79 13.04
N LEU A 175 31.92 19.55 12.40
CA LEU A 175 33.04 20.50 12.43
C LEU A 175 32.68 21.84 11.77
N ASP A 176 31.83 21.79 10.73
CA ASP A 176 31.27 22.97 10.05
C ASP A 176 30.10 23.61 10.85
N GLY A 177 29.80 23.15 12.06
CA GLY A 177 28.77 23.72 12.94
C GLY A 177 27.34 23.22 12.65
N ALA A 178 27.14 22.16 11.84
CA ALA A 178 25.82 21.63 11.57
C ALA A 178 25.23 20.92 12.81
N ASN A 179 23.96 21.21 13.12
CA ASN A 179 23.20 20.50 14.13
C ASN A 179 22.58 19.20 13.55
N ASP A 180 22.05 18.33 14.43
CA ASP A 180 21.49 17.03 14.04
C ASP A 180 20.32 17.15 13.03
N PHE A 181 19.49 18.18 13.12
CA PHE A 181 18.43 18.43 12.13
C PHE A 181 19.02 18.77 10.76
N THR A 182 20.04 19.63 10.72
CA THR A 182 20.72 19.96 9.46
C THR A 182 21.36 18.72 8.84
N ILE A 183 22.03 17.90 9.64
CA ILE A 183 22.64 16.65 9.21
C ILE A 183 21.56 15.72 8.65
N LEU A 184 20.47 15.49 9.38
CA LEU A 184 19.38 14.62 8.93
C LEU A 184 18.80 15.12 7.60
N PHE A 185 18.36 16.37 7.53
CA PHE A 185 17.59 16.86 6.38
C PHE A 185 18.46 17.24 5.17
N ARG A 186 19.69 17.71 5.37
CA ARG A 186 20.56 18.14 4.26
C ARG A 186 21.59 17.09 3.81
N ILE A 187 21.87 16.07 4.63
CA ILE A 187 22.89 15.06 4.30
C ILE A 187 22.26 13.67 4.24
N ILE A 188 21.69 13.17 5.33
CA ILE A 188 21.22 11.79 5.43
C ILE A 188 20.03 11.51 4.51
N LEU A 189 18.98 12.32 4.55
CA LEU A 189 17.81 12.10 3.70
C LEU A 189 18.11 12.22 2.21
N PRO A 190 18.86 13.23 1.73
CA PRO A 190 19.26 13.28 0.32
C PRO A 190 20.10 12.08 -0.16
N LEU A 191 20.97 11.55 0.70
CA LEU A 191 21.76 10.34 0.39
C LEU A 191 20.90 9.06 0.42
N SER A 192 19.77 9.10 1.12
CA SER A 192 18.87 7.97 1.34
C SER A 192 17.63 7.99 0.43
N LYS A 193 17.64 8.67 -0.70
CA LYS A 193 16.47 8.83 -1.60
C LYS A 193 15.82 7.50 -2.00
N ALA A 194 16.62 6.47 -2.20
CA ALA A 194 16.10 5.15 -2.58
C ALA A 194 15.20 4.55 -1.48
N ILE A 195 15.67 4.54 -0.23
CA ILE A 195 14.88 4.00 0.88
C ILE A 195 13.68 4.88 1.20
N ILE A 196 13.78 6.21 1.07
CA ILE A 196 12.65 7.12 1.25
C ILE A 196 11.54 6.79 0.24
N ALA A 197 11.88 6.57 -1.03
CA ALA A 197 10.91 6.18 -2.06
C ALA A 197 10.23 4.83 -1.71
N VAL A 198 10.96 3.87 -1.15
CA VAL A 198 10.39 2.60 -0.66
C VAL A 198 9.43 2.86 0.51
N MET A 199 9.79 3.74 1.45
CA MET A 199 8.92 4.08 2.58
C MET A 199 7.66 4.83 2.13
N VAL A 200 7.76 5.75 1.15
CA VAL A 200 6.60 6.39 0.52
C VAL A 200 5.64 5.34 -0.02
N LEU A 201 6.16 4.31 -0.70
CA LEU A 201 5.32 3.23 -1.21
C LEU A 201 4.67 2.43 -0.08
N PHE A 202 5.45 1.99 0.92
CA PHE A 202 4.93 1.15 2.00
C PHE A 202 3.82 1.87 2.79
N TYR A 203 4.06 3.11 3.21
CA TYR A 203 3.07 3.90 3.91
C TYR A 203 1.90 4.30 3.01
N GLY A 204 2.19 4.73 1.77
CA GLY A 204 1.16 5.13 0.82
C GLY A 204 0.20 3.98 0.49
N VAL A 205 0.72 2.79 0.20
CA VAL A 205 -0.12 1.60 -0.05
C VAL A 205 -0.90 1.18 1.20
N ALA A 206 -0.29 1.28 2.39
CA ALA A 206 -0.99 1.00 3.64
C ALA A 206 -2.18 1.94 3.87
N HIS A 207 -2.00 3.26 3.69
CA HIS A 207 -3.09 4.24 3.79
C HIS A 207 -4.14 4.07 2.70
N TRP A 208 -3.72 3.78 1.46
CA TRP A 208 -4.66 3.54 0.36
C TRP A 208 -5.59 2.37 0.62
N ASN A 209 -5.08 1.28 1.20
CA ASN A 209 -5.84 0.06 1.46
C ASN A 209 -6.51 0.04 2.84
N ALA A 210 -6.31 1.07 3.67
CA ALA A 210 -6.85 1.11 5.02
C ALA A 210 -8.38 1.29 4.99
N TRP A 211 -9.10 0.32 5.54
CA TRP A 211 -10.56 0.35 5.67
C TRP A 211 -11.03 0.04 7.09
N PHE A 212 -10.31 -0.83 7.81
CA PHE A 212 -10.75 -1.35 9.09
C PHE A 212 -10.83 -0.28 10.19
N ASP A 213 -9.79 0.56 10.28
CA ASP A 213 -9.77 1.67 11.25
C ASP A 213 -10.88 2.69 10.95
N ALA A 214 -11.21 2.88 9.67
CA ALA A 214 -12.28 3.78 9.30
C ALA A 214 -13.66 3.21 9.69
N VAL A 215 -13.89 1.90 9.59
CA VAL A 215 -15.10 1.25 10.12
C VAL A 215 -15.21 1.41 11.64
N LEU A 216 -14.08 1.37 12.35
CA LEU A 216 -14.09 1.48 13.82
C LEU A 216 -14.32 2.92 14.31
N PHE A 217 -13.70 3.91 13.66
CA PHE A 217 -13.60 5.26 14.21
C PHE A 217 -14.46 6.30 13.50
N ILE A 218 -14.84 6.09 12.22
CA ILE A 218 -15.61 7.06 11.46
C ILE A 218 -17.09 6.65 11.43
N ARG A 219 -17.96 7.59 11.74
CA ARG A 219 -19.43 7.40 11.73
C ARG A 219 -20.10 8.17 10.60
N GLU A 220 -19.56 9.33 10.25
CA GLU A 220 -20.12 10.16 9.20
C GLU A 220 -19.69 9.70 7.82
N ARG A 221 -20.66 9.46 6.95
CA ARG A 221 -20.43 8.91 5.61
C ARG A 221 -19.59 9.83 4.71
N ASN A 222 -19.69 11.15 4.91
CA ASN A 222 -18.90 12.14 4.18
C ASN A 222 -17.40 12.10 4.49
N MET A 223 -17.00 11.45 5.60
CA MET A 223 -15.61 11.22 5.99
C MET A 223 -15.08 9.82 5.63
N TYR A 224 -15.90 8.99 4.99
CA TYR A 224 -15.45 7.64 4.62
C TYR A 224 -14.34 7.69 3.56
N PRO A 225 -13.24 6.96 3.74
CA PRO A 225 -12.26 6.73 2.69
C PRO A 225 -12.83 5.80 1.62
N LEU A 226 -12.24 5.86 0.44
CA LEU A 226 -12.67 5.13 -0.75
C LEU A 226 -12.89 3.63 -0.49
N GLN A 227 -11.97 2.99 0.23
CA GLN A 227 -12.01 1.55 0.47
C GLN A 227 -13.26 1.06 1.23
N ILE A 228 -13.84 1.88 2.12
CA ILE A 228 -15.12 1.53 2.76
C ILE A 228 -16.25 1.59 1.74
N ILE A 229 -16.31 2.64 0.94
CA ILE A 229 -17.37 2.85 -0.07
C ILE A 229 -17.34 1.72 -1.10
N LEU A 230 -16.13 1.36 -1.56
CA LEU A 230 -15.95 0.24 -2.49
C LEU A 230 -16.38 -1.08 -1.86
N ARG A 231 -16.05 -1.30 -0.59
CA ARG A 231 -16.47 -2.49 0.16
C ARG A 231 -18.00 -2.55 0.30
N GLU A 232 -18.66 -1.43 0.61
CA GLU A 232 -20.13 -1.36 0.65
C GLU A 232 -20.74 -1.76 -0.69
N ILE A 233 -20.22 -1.24 -1.79
CA ILE A 233 -20.67 -1.59 -3.15
C ILE A 233 -20.48 -3.08 -3.42
N LEU A 234 -19.32 -3.64 -3.05
CA LEU A 234 -19.03 -5.06 -3.26
C LEU A 234 -19.95 -5.98 -2.43
N ILE A 235 -20.25 -5.59 -1.18
CA ILE A 235 -21.13 -6.37 -0.31
C ILE A 235 -22.60 -6.25 -0.77
N SER A 236 -23.06 -5.05 -1.07
CA SER A 236 -24.46 -4.84 -1.52
C SER A 236 -24.73 -5.56 -2.84
N SER A 237 -23.80 -5.49 -3.81
CA SER A 237 -23.95 -6.22 -5.07
C SER A 237 -23.96 -7.73 -4.88
N SER A 238 -23.21 -8.27 -3.92
CA SER A 238 -23.23 -9.72 -3.62
C SER A 238 -24.53 -10.14 -2.91
N THR A 239 -25.09 -9.28 -2.05
CA THR A 239 -26.35 -9.54 -1.33
C THR A 239 -27.54 -9.47 -2.30
N GLU A 240 -27.57 -8.49 -3.21
CA GLU A 240 -28.55 -8.40 -4.27
C GLU A 240 -28.50 -9.63 -5.17
N SER A 241 -27.30 -10.09 -5.54
CA SER A 241 -27.14 -11.30 -6.36
C SER A 241 -27.64 -12.57 -5.66
N MET A 242 -27.56 -12.66 -4.34
CA MET A 242 -28.12 -13.77 -3.56
C MET A 242 -29.65 -13.72 -3.45
N MET A 243 -30.24 -12.50 -3.36
CA MET A 243 -31.69 -12.33 -3.22
C MET A 243 -32.41 -12.39 -4.57
N THR A 244 -31.80 -11.93 -5.65
CA THR A 244 -32.41 -11.85 -6.98
C THR A 244 -32.16 -13.09 -7.83
N GLY A 245 -31.54 -14.13 -7.32
CA GLY A 245 -31.41 -15.44 -8.00
C GLY A 245 -32.74 -16.03 -8.54
N VAL A 246 -33.86 -15.34 -8.34
CA VAL A 246 -35.21 -15.68 -8.77
C VAL A 246 -35.81 -14.65 -9.75
N ALA A 247 -35.21 -13.47 -9.94
CA ALA A 247 -35.80 -12.39 -10.74
C ALA A 247 -34.76 -11.72 -11.67
N GLY A 248 -34.89 -11.94 -12.97
CA GLY A 248 -34.39 -11.08 -14.04
C GLY A 248 -32.88 -11.07 -14.27
N GLY A 249 -32.37 -11.86 -15.20
CA GLY A 249 -30.96 -11.99 -15.57
C GLY A 249 -30.23 -10.67 -15.88
N ASP A 250 -30.91 -9.62 -16.33
CA ASP A 250 -30.30 -8.33 -16.69
C ASP A 250 -29.90 -7.49 -15.48
N GLN A 251 -30.66 -7.50 -14.38
CA GLN A 251 -30.31 -6.79 -13.15
C GLN A 251 -29.11 -7.44 -12.45
N PHE A 252 -29.07 -8.77 -12.45
CA PHE A 252 -27.95 -9.52 -11.91
C PHE A 252 -26.66 -9.24 -12.68
N ALA A 253 -26.72 -9.25 -14.01
CA ALA A 253 -25.60 -8.94 -14.88
C ALA A 253 -25.04 -7.53 -14.64
N MET A 254 -25.90 -6.54 -14.42
CA MET A 254 -25.50 -5.17 -14.16
C MET A 254 -24.84 -5.02 -12.78
N SER A 255 -25.34 -5.67 -11.74
CA SER A 255 -24.72 -5.64 -10.41
C SER A 255 -23.33 -6.26 -10.37
N GLU A 256 -23.12 -7.36 -11.12
CA GLU A 256 -21.80 -7.95 -11.29
C GLU A 256 -20.82 -7.03 -12.03
N ASN A 257 -21.26 -6.39 -13.10
CA ASN A 257 -20.42 -5.47 -13.86
C ASN A 257 -19.99 -4.25 -13.04
N ILE A 258 -20.88 -3.71 -12.18
CA ILE A 258 -20.57 -2.63 -11.25
C ILE A 258 -19.49 -3.07 -10.26
N LYS A 259 -19.54 -4.31 -9.78
CA LYS A 259 -18.51 -4.89 -8.90
C LYS A 259 -17.13 -4.87 -9.57
N TYR A 260 -17.02 -5.36 -10.81
CA TYR A 260 -15.75 -5.39 -11.53
C TYR A 260 -15.26 -3.98 -11.89
N ALA A 261 -16.14 -3.08 -12.34
CA ALA A 261 -15.79 -1.69 -12.60
C ALA A 261 -15.28 -0.99 -11.31
N THR A 262 -15.90 -1.28 -10.16
CA THR A 262 -15.50 -0.76 -8.85
C THR A 262 -14.08 -1.21 -8.47
N ILE A 263 -13.74 -2.50 -8.71
CA ILE A 263 -12.39 -3.02 -8.46
C ILE A 263 -11.36 -2.30 -9.33
N ILE A 264 -11.66 -2.08 -10.62
CA ILE A 264 -10.74 -1.36 -11.53
C ILE A 264 -10.55 0.08 -11.05
N VAL A 265 -11.62 0.80 -10.74
CA VAL A 265 -11.57 2.17 -10.23
C VAL A 265 -10.70 2.25 -8.95
N ALA A 266 -10.79 1.26 -8.06
CA ALA A 266 -9.98 1.20 -6.84
C ALA A 266 -8.48 0.96 -7.10
N THR A 267 -8.18 0.12 -8.09
CA THR A 267 -6.80 -0.37 -8.33
C THR A 267 -6.02 0.54 -9.26
N LEU A 268 -6.70 1.22 -10.18
CA LEU A 268 -6.07 2.04 -11.23
C LEU A 268 -5.06 3.07 -10.68
N PRO A 269 -5.35 3.85 -9.62
CA PRO A 269 -4.40 4.84 -9.10
C PRO A 269 -3.10 4.21 -8.60
N ILE A 270 -3.17 3.06 -7.93
CA ILE A 270 -1.97 2.33 -7.47
C ILE A 270 -1.16 1.83 -8.65
N LEU A 271 -1.83 1.23 -9.64
CA LEU A 271 -1.17 0.75 -10.86
C LEU A 271 -0.51 1.89 -11.64
N ALA A 272 -1.12 3.07 -11.68
CA ALA A 272 -0.55 4.25 -12.33
C ALA A 272 0.71 4.78 -11.63
N VAL A 273 0.78 4.69 -10.31
CA VAL A 273 1.92 5.16 -9.50
C VAL A 273 3.07 4.15 -9.51
N TYR A 274 2.78 2.86 -9.65
CA TYR A 274 3.76 1.77 -9.55
C TYR A 274 4.98 1.94 -10.47
N PRO A 275 4.88 2.25 -11.78
CA PRO A 275 6.04 2.40 -12.68
C PRO A 275 7.02 3.49 -12.25
N PHE A 276 6.52 4.56 -11.61
CA PHE A 276 7.36 5.65 -11.13
C PHE A 276 8.20 5.24 -9.92
N ILE A 277 7.69 4.34 -9.09
CA ILE A 277 8.36 3.90 -7.87
C ILE A 277 9.25 2.68 -8.12
N GLN A 278 8.89 1.80 -9.07
CA GLN A 278 9.62 0.58 -9.41
C GLN A 278 11.11 0.81 -9.68
N LYS A 279 11.47 1.91 -10.35
CA LYS A 279 12.87 2.27 -10.65
C LYS A 279 13.74 2.47 -9.40
N TYR A 280 13.14 2.86 -8.28
CA TYR A 280 13.84 3.02 -6.99
C TYR A 280 13.97 1.69 -6.26
N PHE A 281 12.99 0.80 -6.42
CA PHE A 281 12.98 -0.52 -5.83
C PHE A 281 14.13 -1.39 -6.36
N VAL A 282 14.30 -1.45 -7.68
CA VAL A 282 15.36 -2.23 -8.32
C VAL A 282 16.74 -1.78 -7.86
N LYS A 283 16.95 -0.46 -7.69
CA LYS A 283 18.21 0.08 -7.20
C LYS A 283 18.42 -0.14 -5.70
N GLY A 284 17.37 -0.07 -4.88
CA GLY A 284 17.47 -0.18 -3.42
C GLY A 284 17.68 -1.61 -2.92
N VAL A 285 16.99 -2.57 -3.52
CA VAL A 285 17.12 -4.01 -3.16
C VAL A 285 18.46 -4.59 -3.60
N MET A 286 18.98 -4.17 -4.76
CA MET A 286 20.28 -4.63 -5.27
C MET A 286 21.45 -4.20 -4.38
N ILE A 287 21.40 -3.04 -3.74
CA ILE A 287 22.47 -2.57 -2.85
C ILE A 287 22.55 -3.40 -1.56
N GLY A 288 21.45 -3.99 -1.11
CA GLY A 288 21.41 -4.90 0.05
C GLY A 288 21.82 -6.34 -0.25
N ALA A 289 21.66 -6.78 -1.50
CA ALA A 289 21.91 -8.16 -1.92
C ALA A 289 23.37 -8.44 -2.38
N VAL A 290 24.16 -7.41 -2.68
CA VAL A 290 25.53 -7.53 -3.23
C VAL A 290 26.62 -7.42 -2.14
N LYS A 291 26.28 -7.57 -0.86
CA LYS A 291 27.27 -7.77 0.22
C LYS A 291 27.37 -9.27 0.55
N GLY A 292 27.87 -10.04 -0.39
CA GLY A 292 28.37 -11.39 -0.24
C GLY A 292 29.69 -11.51 -1.00
#